data_8f64276c95171062ff580c89a7eaa198
#
_entry.id   8f64276c95171062ff580c89a7eaa198
#
_cell.length_a   1.000
_cell.length_b   1.000
_cell.length_c   1.000
_cell.angle_alpha   90.00
_cell.angle_beta   90.00
_cell.angle_gamma   90.00
#
_symmetry.space_group_name_H-M   'P 1'
#
loop_
_entity.id
_entity.type
_entity.pdbx_description
1 polymer ?
#
loop_
_entity_poly.entity_id
_entity_poly.type
_entity_poly.pdbx_seq_one_letter_code
_entity_poly.pdbx_strand_id
1 'polypeptide(L)'
;MKTHEILFQTLSQADDYVNGEQLAKELGVSRTSIWKAIQRIEKDGVVIESLKKKGYKLVSGDILLPAVIAKNTQLTVSLNEQCSSTQLDAKLGIETHKEGKALYLANSQSAGKGRFGRDYYCPDQGGIYMSLHLNPQLPPAELPPYTLMVAGAIYKAIKNLTLIDIDIKWVNDIYYRHKKIGGILTEAITSIETGLVTDVIIGVGLNLAISAFPEALESKAGSLFEGPCPITRNDLISEIWKEFFQTDVDELVYLYKERSLVLGRTVTFEQNQQTYQGLAKDISDTGQLLVQLDNQEEICLNSGEISLTKW
;
A
#
# COMPACT_ATOMS: atom_id res chain seq x y z
N MET A 1 -10.66 -20.13 7.71
CA MET A 1 -11.50 -18.93 7.51
C MET A 1 -12.78 -19.04 8.31
N LYS A 2 -13.29 -17.92 8.86
CA LYS A 2 -14.57 -17.83 9.56
C LYS A 2 -15.74 -17.78 8.55
N THR A 3 -16.95 -18.12 8.96
CA THR A 3 -18.13 -18.14 8.06
C THR A 3 -18.34 -16.83 7.30
N HIS A 4 -18.19 -15.69 7.96
CA HIS A 4 -18.36 -14.38 7.32
C HIS A 4 -17.25 -14.05 6.29
N GLU A 5 -16.03 -14.52 6.50
CA GLU A 5 -14.93 -14.37 5.56
C GLU A 5 -15.16 -15.18 4.27
N ILE A 6 -15.61 -16.44 4.41
CA ILE A 6 -15.94 -17.29 3.26
C ILE A 6 -17.15 -16.72 2.51
N LEU A 7 -18.18 -16.28 3.25
CA LEU A 7 -19.35 -15.64 2.67
C LEU A 7 -18.96 -14.39 1.86
N PHE A 8 -18.14 -13.52 2.43
CA PHE A 8 -17.66 -12.32 1.71
C PHE A 8 -16.90 -12.71 0.43
N GLN A 9 -15.99 -13.67 0.53
CA GLN A 9 -15.23 -14.16 -0.64
C GLN A 9 -16.16 -14.70 -1.73
N THR A 10 -17.19 -15.48 -1.34
CA THR A 10 -18.17 -16.01 -2.29
C THR A 10 -18.97 -14.89 -2.98
N LEU A 11 -19.42 -13.89 -2.20
CA LEU A 11 -20.19 -12.76 -2.76
C LEU A 11 -19.32 -11.82 -3.62
N SER A 12 -18.05 -11.65 -3.29
CA SER A 12 -17.12 -10.80 -4.06
C SER A 12 -16.72 -11.40 -5.42
N GLN A 13 -16.89 -12.70 -5.58
CA GLN A 13 -16.61 -13.42 -6.84
C GLN A 13 -17.87 -13.63 -7.69
N ALA A 14 -19.05 -13.25 -7.17
CA ALA A 14 -20.31 -13.45 -7.86
C ALA A 14 -20.73 -12.21 -8.66
N ASP A 15 -21.05 -12.38 -9.92
CA ASP A 15 -21.55 -11.30 -10.80
C ASP A 15 -22.99 -10.87 -10.46
N ASP A 16 -23.79 -11.76 -9.86
CA ASP A 16 -25.18 -11.54 -9.54
C ASP A 16 -25.56 -12.08 -8.15
N TYR A 17 -26.83 -12.03 -7.80
CA TYR A 17 -27.33 -12.49 -6.51
C TYR A 17 -27.05 -13.97 -6.25
N VAL A 18 -26.56 -14.27 -5.07
CA VAL A 18 -26.34 -15.65 -4.60
C VAL A 18 -27.44 -16.03 -3.64
N ASN A 19 -28.09 -17.18 -3.90
CA ASN A 19 -29.21 -17.65 -3.10
C ASN A 19 -28.76 -18.05 -1.69
N GLY A 20 -29.47 -17.55 -0.65
CA GLY A 20 -29.10 -17.82 0.75
C GLY A 20 -29.25 -19.27 1.18
N GLU A 21 -30.11 -20.09 0.53
CA GLU A 21 -30.18 -21.52 0.80
C GLU A 21 -28.99 -22.26 0.20
N GLN A 22 -28.61 -21.87 -0.99
CA GLN A 22 -27.43 -22.40 -1.66
C GLN A 22 -26.16 -22.10 -0.85
N LEU A 23 -25.99 -20.84 -0.41
CA LEU A 23 -24.89 -20.43 0.47
C LEU A 23 -24.84 -21.25 1.77
N ALA A 24 -25.99 -21.44 2.42
CA ALA A 24 -26.07 -22.24 3.64
C ALA A 24 -25.65 -23.70 3.41
N LYS A 25 -26.07 -24.29 2.28
CA LYS A 25 -25.71 -25.65 1.89
C LYS A 25 -24.22 -25.78 1.54
N GLU A 26 -23.70 -24.88 0.73
CA GLU A 26 -22.28 -24.89 0.31
C GLU A 26 -21.32 -24.70 1.48
N LEU A 27 -21.70 -23.81 2.42
CA LEU A 27 -20.89 -23.53 3.60
C LEU A 27 -21.15 -24.51 4.77
N GLY A 28 -22.09 -25.43 4.64
CA GLY A 28 -22.43 -26.39 5.68
C GLY A 28 -23.00 -25.75 6.96
N VAL A 29 -23.69 -24.62 6.86
CA VAL A 29 -24.21 -23.83 7.99
C VAL A 29 -25.71 -23.58 7.88
N SER A 30 -26.35 -23.11 8.96
CA SER A 30 -27.75 -22.73 8.93
C SER A 30 -27.98 -21.39 8.22
N ARG A 31 -29.21 -21.18 7.71
CA ARG A 31 -29.64 -19.87 7.16
C ARG A 31 -29.47 -18.72 8.17
N THR A 32 -29.72 -19.01 9.45
CA THR A 32 -29.48 -18.03 10.53
C THR A 32 -28.01 -17.67 10.66
N SER A 33 -27.11 -18.63 10.44
CA SER A 33 -25.67 -18.37 10.43
C SER A 33 -25.25 -17.48 9.24
N ILE A 34 -25.84 -17.70 8.05
CA ILE A 34 -25.64 -16.80 6.90
C ILE A 34 -26.10 -15.39 7.23
N TRP A 35 -27.30 -15.23 7.78
CA TRP A 35 -27.79 -13.91 8.18
C TRP A 35 -26.87 -13.20 9.20
N LYS A 36 -26.41 -13.94 10.24
CA LYS A 36 -25.46 -13.38 11.21
C LYS A 36 -24.11 -13.00 10.56
N ALA A 37 -23.65 -13.79 9.60
CA ALA A 37 -22.43 -13.48 8.86
C ALA A 37 -22.59 -12.21 8.01
N ILE A 38 -23.72 -12.01 7.34
CA ILE A 38 -24.05 -10.78 6.62
C ILE A 38 -24.04 -9.57 7.56
N GLN A 39 -24.76 -9.66 8.68
CA GLN A 39 -24.79 -8.60 9.70
C GLN A 39 -23.40 -8.25 10.23
N ARG A 40 -22.49 -9.23 10.33
CA ARG A 40 -21.11 -8.97 10.74
C ARG A 40 -20.36 -8.20 9.66
N ILE A 41 -20.48 -8.59 8.40
CA ILE A 41 -19.80 -7.93 7.27
C ILE A 41 -20.32 -6.49 7.09
N GLU A 42 -21.64 -6.29 7.23
CA GLU A 42 -22.25 -4.96 7.14
C GLU A 42 -21.76 -4.00 8.24
N LYS A 43 -21.46 -4.52 9.45
CA LYS A 43 -20.84 -3.72 10.52
C LYS A 43 -19.44 -3.23 10.17
N ASP A 44 -18.73 -3.97 9.32
CA ASP A 44 -17.41 -3.62 8.83
C ASP A 44 -17.46 -2.66 7.61
N GLY A 45 -18.67 -2.12 7.29
CA GLY A 45 -18.88 -1.10 6.25
C GLY A 45 -19.16 -1.65 4.85
N VAL A 46 -19.37 -2.96 4.73
CA VAL A 46 -19.73 -3.58 3.45
C VAL A 46 -21.23 -3.42 3.21
N VAL A 47 -21.60 -3.05 1.99
CA VAL A 47 -22.99 -2.91 1.58
C VAL A 47 -23.44 -4.17 0.82
N ILE A 48 -24.42 -4.88 1.37
CA ILE A 48 -25.01 -6.09 0.76
C ILE A 48 -26.48 -5.83 0.46
N GLU A 49 -26.84 -5.97 -0.80
CA GLU A 49 -28.22 -5.92 -1.22
C GLU A 49 -28.88 -7.29 -1.01
N SER A 50 -30.10 -7.28 -0.40
CA SER A 50 -30.90 -8.48 -0.18
C SER A 50 -32.24 -8.37 -0.92
N LEU A 51 -32.46 -9.25 -1.90
CA LEU A 51 -33.72 -9.33 -2.61
C LEU A 51 -34.44 -10.64 -2.32
N LYS A 52 -35.72 -10.52 -1.95
CA LYS A 52 -36.59 -11.68 -1.70
C LYS A 52 -36.63 -12.62 -2.92
N LYS A 53 -36.38 -13.90 -2.70
CA LYS A 53 -36.27 -14.97 -3.70
C LYS A 53 -35.02 -14.95 -4.60
N LYS A 54 -34.27 -13.88 -4.67
CA LYS A 54 -33.00 -13.83 -5.42
C LYS A 54 -31.80 -14.16 -4.53
N GLY A 55 -31.73 -13.58 -3.34
CA GLY A 55 -30.62 -13.76 -2.40
C GLY A 55 -29.86 -12.50 -2.09
N TYR A 56 -28.55 -12.59 -2.01
CA TYR A 56 -27.65 -11.54 -1.57
C TYR A 56 -26.66 -11.20 -2.66
N LYS A 57 -26.37 -9.89 -2.80
CA LYS A 57 -25.35 -9.37 -3.72
C LYS A 57 -24.49 -8.34 -3.02
N LEU A 58 -23.18 -8.46 -3.18
CA LEU A 58 -22.23 -7.43 -2.75
C LEU A 58 -22.40 -6.20 -3.65
N VAL A 59 -22.62 -5.03 -3.05
CA VAL A 59 -22.78 -3.76 -3.75
C VAL A 59 -21.49 -2.95 -3.67
N SER A 60 -20.91 -2.82 -2.48
CA SER A 60 -19.67 -2.06 -2.26
C SER A 60 -19.02 -2.38 -0.92
N GLY A 61 -17.77 -1.94 -0.76
CA GLY A 61 -16.97 -2.18 0.43
C GLY A 61 -16.31 -3.56 0.40
N ASP A 62 -15.34 -3.76 1.29
CA ASP A 62 -14.67 -5.04 1.47
C ASP A 62 -14.25 -5.27 2.93
N ILE A 63 -13.83 -6.49 3.23
CA ILE A 63 -13.12 -6.84 4.46
C ILE A 63 -11.74 -7.42 4.11
N LEU A 64 -10.75 -7.17 4.96
CA LEU A 64 -9.44 -7.79 4.80
C LEU A 64 -9.51 -9.27 5.15
N LEU A 65 -8.94 -10.11 4.29
CA LEU A 65 -8.90 -11.57 4.39
C LEU A 65 -7.45 -12.08 4.47
N PRO A 66 -6.82 -12.09 5.66
CA PRO A 66 -5.42 -12.51 5.82
C PRO A 66 -5.10 -13.86 5.20
N ALA A 67 -6.01 -14.82 5.30
CA ALA A 67 -5.83 -16.16 4.75
C ALA A 67 -5.78 -16.17 3.20
N VAL A 68 -6.53 -15.29 2.54
CA VAL A 68 -6.52 -15.13 1.07
C VAL A 68 -5.20 -14.49 0.63
N ILE A 69 -4.81 -13.40 1.30
CA ILE A 69 -3.55 -12.70 1.01
C ILE A 69 -2.36 -13.64 1.25
N ALA A 70 -2.33 -14.36 2.38
CA ALA A 70 -1.27 -15.33 2.69
C ALA A 70 -1.14 -16.41 1.62
N LYS A 71 -2.28 -16.96 1.15
CA LYS A 71 -2.31 -17.97 0.09
C LYS A 71 -1.74 -17.42 -1.24
N ASN A 72 -2.09 -16.19 -1.59
CA ASN A 72 -1.68 -15.58 -2.87
C ASN A 72 -0.23 -15.11 -2.87
N THR A 73 0.31 -14.71 -1.70
CA THR A 73 1.65 -14.11 -1.58
C THR A 73 2.68 -15.03 -0.94
N GLN A 74 2.25 -16.11 -0.30
CA GLN A 74 3.08 -17.00 0.52
C GLN A 74 3.75 -16.31 1.71
N LEU A 75 3.18 -15.19 2.17
CA LEU A 75 3.64 -14.44 3.34
C LEU A 75 2.92 -14.93 4.60
N THR A 76 3.58 -14.79 5.75
CA THR A 76 2.88 -14.82 7.04
C THR A 76 2.11 -13.52 7.21
N VAL A 77 0.77 -13.58 7.25
CA VAL A 77 -0.07 -12.37 7.30
C VAL A 77 -0.74 -12.24 8.66
N SER A 78 -0.56 -11.09 9.30
CA SER A 78 -1.22 -10.71 10.55
C SER A 78 -2.13 -9.51 10.31
N LEU A 79 -3.37 -9.55 10.80
CA LEU A 79 -4.31 -8.43 10.76
C LEU A 79 -4.60 -7.98 12.19
N ASN A 80 -4.36 -6.69 12.44
CA ASN A 80 -4.83 -5.99 13.62
C ASN A 80 -5.97 -5.06 13.19
N GLU A 81 -7.17 -5.22 13.73
CA GLU A 81 -8.34 -4.42 13.31
C GLU A 81 -8.08 -2.93 13.56
N GLN A 82 -7.44 -2.60 14.69
CA GLN A 82 -7.02 -1.24 15.06
C GLN A 82 -5.66 -1.31 15.75
N CYS A 83 -4.68 -0.60 15.22
CA CYS A 83 -3.36 -0.50 15.82
C CYS A 83 -2.89 0.97 15.88
N SER A 84 -1.82 1.21 16.58
CA SER A 84 -1.16 2.52 16.50
C SER A 84 -0.51 2.72 15.14
N SER A 85 0.22 1.70 14.68
CA SER A 85 0.87 1.68 13.36
C SER A 85 1.29 0.26 12.98
N THR A 86 1.04 -0.16 11.74
CA THR A 86 1.54 -1.44 11.21
C THR A 86 3.07 -1.53 11.24
N GLN A 87 3.75 -0.39 11.15
CA GLN A 87 5.20 -0.29 11.29
C GLN A 87 5.66 -0.69 12.70
N LEU A 88 4.92 -0.29 13.74
CA LEU A 88 5.19 -0.71 15.12
C LEU A 88 4.86 -2.18 15.33
N ASP A 89 3.75 -2.66 14.76
CA ASP A 89 3.39 -4.08 14.84
C ASP A 89 4.48 -4.95 14.18
N ALA A 90 5.05 -4.50 13.07
CA ALA A 90 6.18 -5.18 12.43
C ALA A 90 7.44 -5.18 13.31
N LYS A 91 7.77 -4.05 13.96
CA LYS A 91 8.89 -3.96 14.92
C LYS A 91 8.71 -4.92 16.11
N LEU A 92 7.52 -4.97 16.68
CA LEU A 92 7.19 -5.91 17.74
C LEU A 92 7.27 -7.38 17.28
N GLY A 93 6.95 -7.62 16.00
CA GLY A 93 7.12 -8.94 15.37
C GLY A 93 8.57 -9.40 15.35
N ILE A 94 9.53 -8.51 15.11
CA ILE A 94 10.97 -8.78 15.20
C ILE A 94 11.36 -9.18 16.61
N GLU A 95 10.96 -8.38 17.61
CA GLU A 95 11.28 -8.61 19.02
C GLU A 95 10.77 -9.97 19.54
N THR A 96 9.67 -10.46 18.97
CA THR A 96 9.11 -11.78 19.30
C THR A 96 9.69 -12.92 18.45
N HIS A 97 10.79 -12.69 17.75
CA HIS A 97 11.53 -13.66 16.91
C HIS A 97 10.66 -14.36 15.86
N LYS A 98 9.75 -13.61 15.23
CA LYS A 98 9.06 -14.09 14.03
C LYS A 98 10.03 -14.06 12.86
N GLU A 99 10.58 -15.21 12.54
CA GLU A 99 11.47 -15.38 11.39
C GLU A 99 10.68 -15.38 10.08
N GLY A 100 11.30 -14.86 9.03
CA GLY A 100 10.81 -14.91 7.65
C GLY A 100 10.11 -13.63 7.18
N LYS A 101 9.44 -13.76 6.04
CA LYS A 101 8.71 -12.64 5.42
C LYS A 101 7.33 -12.53 6.03
N ALA A 102 7.06 -11.45 6.75
CA ALA A 102 5.78 -11.23 7.44
C ALA A 102 5.13 -9.91 7.01
N LEU A 103 3.82 -9.95 6.75
CA LEU A 103 3.00 -8.81 6.39
C LEU A 103 2.03 -8.47 7.52
N TYR A 104 2.09 -7.25 7.99
CA TYR A 104 1.24 -6.71 9.04
C TYR A 104 0.23 -5.75 8.41
N LEU A 105 -1.06 -6.01 8.64
CA LEU A 105 -2.19 -5.26 8.10
C LEU A 105 -2.99 -4.61 9.21
N ALA A 106 -3.61 -3.47 8.91
CA ALA A 106 -4.61 -2.86 9.77
C ALA A 106 -5.78 -2.30 8.96
N ASN A 107 -7.00 -2.30 9.54
CA ASN A 107 -8.13 -1.59 8.97
C ASN A 107 -7.99 -0.07 9.16
N SER A 108 -7.42 0.36 10.30
CA SER A 108 -7.11 1.75 10.60
C SER A 108 -5.88 1.87 11.48
N GLN A 109 -5.29 3.05 11.55
CA GLN A 109 -4.17 3.34 12.42
C GLN A 109 -4.42 4.65 13.19
N SER A 110 -4.20 4.64 14.50
CA SER A 110 -4.36 5.82 15.35
C SER A 110 -3.15 6.77 15.36
N ALA A 111 -1.99 6.27 14.95
CA ALA A 111 -0.72 7.01 14.91
C ALA A 111 0.11 6.65 13.68
N GLY A 112 -0.53 6.54 12.52
CA GLY A 112 0.17 6.31 11.24
C GLY A 112 1.17 7.43 10.97
N LYS A 113 2.40 7.06 10.57
CA LYS A 113 3.48 8.01 10.29
C LYS A 113 4.04 7.83 8.89
N GLY A 114 4.35 8.95 8.27
CA GLY A 114 5.19 9.03 7.09
C GLY A 114 6.63 9.42 7.43
N ARG A 115 7.41 9.76 6.42
CA ARG A 115 8.79 10.25 6.58
C ARG A 115 8.83 11.52 7.44
N PHE A 116 9.93 11.69 8.16
CA PHE A 116 10.15 12.80 9.09
C PHE A 116 9.09 12.90 10.22
N GLY A 117 8.43 11.76 10.55
CA GLY A 117 7.44 11.71 11.63
C GLY A 117 6.11 12.39 11.32
N ARG A 118 5.84 12.75 10.07
CA ARG A 118 4.58 13.39 9.67
C ARG A 118 3.41 12.45 9.86
N ASP A 119 2.28 12.99 10.30
CA ASP A 119 1.06 12.21 10.44
C ASP A 119 0.55 11.74 9.07
N TYR A 120 0.08 10.49 9.04
CA TYR A 120 -0.57 9.90 7.88
C TYR A 120 -2.03 9.58 8.23
N TYR A 121 -2.96 10.12 7.47
CA TYR A 121 -4.40 9.94 7.70
C TYR A 121 -4.82 8.51 7.33
N CYS A 122 -5.35 7.78 8.30
CA CYS A 122 -5.67 6.36 8.20
C CYS A 122 -7.10 6.05 8.69
N PRO A 123 -8.15 6.44 7.94
CA PRO A 123 -9.53 6.13 8.34
C PRO A 123 -9.84 4.64 8.24
N ASP A 124 -10.91 4.21 8.91
CA ASP A 124 -11.32 2.79 9.01
C ASP A 124 -11.72 2.16 7.67
N GLN A 125 -12.05 2.95 6.67
CA GLN A 125 -12.55 2.46 5.38
C GLN A 125 -11.83 3.09 4.21
N GLY A 126 -11.71 2.33 3.12
CA GLY A 126 -11.21 2.79 1.84
C GLY A 126 -9.68 2.93 1.75
N GLY A 127 -8.95 2.69 2.83
CA GLY A 127 -7.49 2.71 2.86
C GLY A 127 -6.87 1.32 2.94
N ILE A 128 -5.63 1.19 2.47
CA ILE A 128 -4.73 0.05 2.68
C ILE A 128 -3.59 0.52 3.58
N TYR A 129 -3.41 -0.13 4.71
CA TYR A 129 -2.33 0.13 5.67
C TYR A 129 -1.62 -1.17 5.96
N MET A 130 -0.37 -1.26 5.53
CA MET A 130 0.41 -2.49 5.64
C MET A 130 1.89 -2.22 5.85
N SER A 131 2.57 -3.15 6.49
CA SER A 131 4.04 -3.15 6.63
C SER A 131 4.58 -4.55 6.38
N LEU A 132 5.47 -4.67 5.38
CA LEU A 132 6.21 -5.90 5.11
C LEU A 132 7.52 -5.90 5.90
N HIS A 133 7.77 -6.94 6.67
CA HIS A 133 9.04 -7.22 7.31
C HIS A 133 9.85 -8.20 6.48
N LEU A 134 11.11 -7.85 6.23
CA LEU A 134 12.13 -8.66 5.55
C LEU A 134 13.37 -8.76 6.42
N ASN A 135 14.10 -9.88 6.29
CA ASN A 135 15.33 -10.15 7.02
C ASN A 135 16.50 -10.40 6.03
N PRO A 136 17.08 -9.35 5.42
CA PRO A 136 18.04 -9.48 4.32
C PRO A 136 19.40 -9.99 4.74
N GLN A 137 19.91 -9.64 5.94
CA GLN A 137 21.25 -9.98 6.42
C GLN A 137 22.37 -9.50 5.46
N LEU A 138 22.30 -8.27 4.97
CA LEU A 138 23.19 -7.69 3.98
C LEU A 138 23.90 -6.44 4.51
N PRO A 139 25.11 -6.13 3.99
CA PRO A 139 25.73 -4.81 4.19
C PRO A 139 24.80 -3.69 3.66
N PRO A 140 24.78 -2.51 4.28
CA PRO A 140 23.93 -1.39 3.82
C PRO A 140 24.12 -1.02 2.33
N ALA A 141 25.34 -1.14 1.81
CA ALA A 141 25.67 -0.83 0.42
C ALA A 141 25.12 -1.86 -0.60
N GLU A 142 24.75 -3.06 -0.14
CA GLU A 142 24.23 -4.15 -0.98
C GLU A 142 22.72 -4.30 -0.90
N LEU A 143 22.04 -3.43 -0.12
CA LEU A 143 20.59 -3.48 -0.01
C LEU A 143 19.93 -3.13 -1.34
N PRO A 144 18.94 -3.94 -1.78
CA PRO A 144 18.09 -3.56 -2.89
C PRO A 144 17.39 -2.21 -2.64
N PRO A 145 17.07 -1.46 -3.69
CA PRO A 145 16.37 -0.18 -3.57
C PRO A 145 14.88 -0.39 -3.25
N TYR A 146 14.58 -0.94 -2.08
CA TYR A 146 13.25 -1.39 -1.68
C TYR A 146 12.13 -0.36 -1.90
N THR A 147 12.41 0.93 -1.66
CA THR A 147 11.40 1.99 -1.86
C THR A 147 11.02 2.10 -3.34
N LEU A 148 11.99 2.03 -4.25
CA LEU A 148 11.76 2.08 -5.70
C LEU A 148 11.04 0.82 -6.15
N MET A 149 11.49 -0.34 -5.69
CA MET A 149 10.88 -1.63 -6.03
C MET A 149 9.40 -1.67 -5.64
N VAL A 150 9.07 -1.24 -4.41
CA VAL A 150 7.67 -1.22 -3.95
C VAL A 150 6.83 -0.22 -4.74
N ALA A 151 7.38 0.97 -5.05
CA ALA A 151 6.65 1.94 -5.88
C ALA A 151 6.39 1.41 -7.30
N GLY A 152 7.39 0.77 -7.92
CA GLY A 152 7.23 0.08 -9.21
C GLY A 152 6.21 -1.06 -9.16
N ALA A 153 6.24 -1.87 -8.09
CA ALA A 153 5.28 -2.95 -7.87
C ALA A 153 3.84 -2.43 -7.66
N ILE A 154 3.67 -1.30 -6.93
CA ILE A 154 2.37 -0.63 -6.77
C ILE A 154 1.84 -0.17 -8.12
N TYR A 155 2.67 0.49 -8.94
CA TYR A 155 2.28 0.89 -10.29
C TYR A 155 1.83 -0.31 -11.12
N LYS A 156 2.66 -1.34 -11.19
CA LYS A 156 2.39 -2.55 -11.99
C LYS A 156 1.11 -3.26 -11.53
N ALA A 157 0.91 -3.41 -10.22
CA ALA A 157 -0.28 -4.02 -9.65
C ALA A 157 -1.56 -3.24 -9.97
N ILE A 158 -1.54 -1.90 -9.80
CA ILE A 158 -2.69 -1.05 -10.14
C ILE A 158 -2.97 -1.13 -11.65
N LYS A 159 -1.94 -1.07 -12.49
CA LYS A 159 -2.08 -1.18 -13.94
C LYS A 159 -2.68 -2.52 -14.38
N ASN A 160 -2.22 -3.63 -13.80
CA ASN A 160 -2.73 -4.96 -14.10
C ASN A 160 -4.21 -5.13 -13.74
N LEU A 161 -4.61 -4.61 -12.57
CA LEU A 161 -5.96 -4.81 -12.07
C LEU A 161 -6.99 -3.80 -12.61
N THR A 162 -6.55 -2.61 -13.04
CA THR A 162 -7.48 -1.49 -13.30
C THR A 162 -7.24 -0.76 -14.62
N LEU A 163 -6.11 -0.99 -15.26
CA LEU A 163 -5.59 -0.25 -16.42
C LEU A 163 -5.31 1.25 -16.13
N ILE A 164 -5.36 1.69 -14.88
CA ILE A 164 -5.05 3.06 -14.46
C ILE A 164 -3.54 3.27 -14.45
N ASP A 165 -3.10 4.41 -14.98
CA ASP A 165 -1.75 4.90 -14.81
C ASP A 165 -1.66 5.83 -13.62
N ILE A 166 -0.76 5.55 -12.72
CA ILE A 166 -0.39 6.41 -11.59
C ILE A 166 0.99 6.99 -11.81
N ASP A 167 1.32 8.00 -11.06
CA ASP A 167 2.62 8.67 -11.11
C ASP A 167 3.34 8.53 -9.76
N ILE A 168 4.67 8.62 -9.79
CA ILE A 168 5.52 8.48 -8.62
C ILE A 168 6.29 9.78 -8.42
N LYS A 169 6.11 10.42 -7.27
CA LYS A 169 6.92 11.57 -6.87
C LYS A 169 8.08 11.09 -5.99
N TRP A 170 9.28 11.42 -6.44
CA TRP A 170 10.51 11.08 -5.71
C TRP A 170 10.43 11.51 -4.24
N VAL A 171 10.75 10.65 -3.29
CA VAL A 171 11.27 9.29 -3.49
C VAL A 171 10.19 8.23 -3.24
N ASN A 172 9.08 8.59 -2.59
CA ASN A 172 8.22 7.62 -1.91
C ASN A 172 6.71 7.91 -1.97
N ASP A 173 6.30 8.91 -2.77
CA ASP A 173 4.90 9.33 -2.83
C ASP A 173 4.22 8.87 -4.12
N ILE A 174 3.03 8.32 -3.98
CA ILE A 174 2.19 7.83 -5.09
C ILE A 174 1.12 8.87 -5.40
N TYR A 175 0.99 9.23 -6.67
CA TYR A 175 0.08 10.26 -7.15
C TYR A 175 -0.89 9.72 -8.21
N TYR A 176 -2.09 10.26 -8.21
CA TYR A 176 -3.07 10.10 -9.26
C TYR A 176 -3.85 11.40 -9.44
N ARG A 177 -4.01 11.87 -10.69
CA ARG A 177 -4.70 13.15 -11.02
C ARG A 177 -4.23 14.31 -10.13
N HIS A 178 -2.91 14.48 -10.01
CA HIS A 178 -2.25 15.52 -9.21
C HIS A 178 -2.49 15.49 -7.70
N LYS A 179 -3.18 14.47 -7.17
CA LYS A 179 -3.36 14.27 -5.73
C LYS A 179 -2.53 13.08 -5.24
N LYS A 180 -1.99 13.21 -4.04
CA LYS A 180 -1.29 12.10 -3.38
C LYS A 180 -2.32 11.05 -2.94
N ILE A 181 -2.16 9.84 -3.47
CA ILE A 181 -3.00 8.69 -3.13
C ILE A 181 -2.29 7.68 -2.24
N GLY A 182 -1.01 7.87 -1.96
CA GLY A 182 -0.28 6.96 -1.11
C GLY A 182 1.14 7.40 -0.80
N GLY A 183 1.79 6.63 0.08
CA GLY A 183 3.17 6.83 0.45
C GLY A 183 3.81 5.55 0.97
N ILE A 184 5.13 5.47 0.84
CA ILE A 184 5.96 4.35 1.26
C ILE A 184 6.92 4.84 2.34
N LEU A 185 7.12 4.04 3.39
CA LEU A 185 8.08 4.31 4.46
C LEU A 185 8.95 3.07 4.68
N THR A 186 10.19 3.14 4.22
CA THR A 186 11.16 2.06 4.43
C THR A 186 12.08 2.41 5.60
N GLU A 187 12.17 1.52 6.58
CA GLU A 187 13.06 1.60 7.73
C GLU A 187 13.96 0.37 7.76
N ALA A 188 15.22 0.56 8.08
CA ALA A 188 16.22 -0.51 8.22
C ALA A 188 16.77 -0.53 9.64
N ILE A 189 16.99 -1.74 10.16
CA ILE A 189 17.62 -1.98 11.46
C ILE A 189 18.98 -2.62 11.19
N THR A 190 20.05 -2.01 11.72
CA THR A 190 21.41 -2.48 11.54
C THR A 190 21.96 -3.02 12.86
N SER A 191 22.54 -4.21 12.83
CA SER A 191 23.25 -4.78 13.97
C SER A 191 24.57 -4.03 14.19
N ILE A 192 24.77 -3.53 15.40
CA ILE A 192 26.02 -2.86 15.79
C ILE A 192 27.19 -3.85 15.79
N GLU A 193 26.93 -5.12 16.10
CA GLU A 193 27.97 -6.15 16.21
C GLU A 193 28.50 -6.59 14.84
N THR A 194 27.60 -6.74 13.86
CA THR A 194 27.96 -7.29 12.53
C THR A 194 28.08 -6.21 11.46
N GLY A 195 27.51 -5.01 11.67
CA GLY A 195 27.39 -3.98 10.66
C GLY A 195 26.37 -4.29 9.56
N LEU A 196 25.69 -5.45 9.62
CA LEU A 196 24.69 -5.86 8.63
C LEU A 196 23.31 -5.26 8.94
N VAL A 197 22.55 -4.99 7.90
CA VAL A 197 21.12 -4.73 8.03
C VAL A 197 20.42 -6.06 8.28
N THR A 198 19.94 -6.22 9.49
CA THR A 198 19.25 -7.46 9.93
C THR A 198 17.79 -7.46 9.50
N ASP A 199 17.14 -6.32 9.55
CA ASP A 199 15.71 -6.22 9.28
C ASP A 199 15.40 -4.98 8.45
N VAL A 200 14.44 -5.13 7.55
CA VAL A 200 13.86 -4.03 6.77
C VAL A 200 12.34 -4.08 6.93
N ILE A 201 11.75 -2.94 7.26
CA ILE A 201 10.29 -2.80 7.35
C ILE A 201 9.85 -1.79 6.29
N ILE A 202 8.97 -2.24 5.40
CA ILE A 202 8.43 -1.44 4.29
C ILE A 202 6.96 -1.15 4.56
N GLY A 203 6.68 0.04 5.08
CA GLY A 203 5.33 0.54 5.30
C GLY A 203 4.73 1.10 4.01
N VAL A 204 3.50 0.73 3.70
CA VAL A 204 2.73 1.23 2.57
C VAL A 204 1.36 1.70 3.05
N GLY A 205 1.05 2.97 2.78
CA GLY A 205 -0.29 3.52 2.92
C GLY A 205 -0.84 3.91 1.55
N LEU A 206 -2.03 3.40 1.19
CA LEU A 206 -2.71 3.72 -0.07
C LEU A 206 -4.16 4.11 0.18
N ASN A 207 -4.59 5.21 -0.42
CA ASN A 207 -5.96 5.67 -0.42
C ASN A 207 -6.67 5.01 -1.62
N LEU A 208 -7.31 3.86 -1.41
CA LEU A 208 -7.96 3.12 -2.49
C LEU A 208 -9.32 3.76 -2.85
N ALA A 209 -10.19 3.94 -1.85
CA ALA A 209 -11.53 4.51 -2.01
C ALA A 209 -11.98 5.25 -0.74
N ILE A 210 -11.13 6.11 -0.18
CA ILE A 210 -11.48 6.96 0.96
C ILE A 210 -12.46 8.02 0.47
N SER A 211 -13.63 8.08 1.10
CA SER A 211 -14.74 8.94 0.67
C SER A 211 -14.58 10.40 1.05
N ALA A 212 -13.87 10.70 2.13
CA ALA A 212 -13.66 12.06 2.62
C ALA A 212 -12.30 12.23 3.29
N PHE A 213 -11.69 13.38 3.08
CA PHE A 213 -10.45 13.79 3.74
C PHE A 213 -10.73 14.98 4.66
N PRO A 214 -9.94 15.17 5.73
CA PRO A 214 -9.96 16.41 6.49
C PRO A 214 -9.68 17.63 5.59
N GLU A 215 -10.30 18.77 5.86
CA GLU A 215 -10.18 20.02 5.09
C GLU A 215 -8.73 20.39 4.74
N ALA A 216 -7.81 20.22 5.69
CA ALA A 216 -6.37 20.50 5.50
C ALA A 216 -5.69 19.57 4.45
N LEU A 217 -6.32 18.46 4.10
CA LEU A 217 -5.79 17.47 3.15
C LEU A 217 -6.55 17.45 1.81
N GLU A 218 -7.76 17.98 1.71
CA GLU A 218 -8.63 17.89 0.51
C GLU A 218 -7.97 18.36 -0.77
N SER A 219 -7.13 19.41 -0.69
CA SER A 219 -6.41 19.93 -1.86
C SER A 219 -5.20 19.09 -2.26
N LYS A 220 -4.67 18.24 -1.37
CA LYS A 220 -3.38 17.53 -1.53
C LYS A 220 -3.54 16.02 -1.64
N ALA A 221 -4.50 15.45 -0.90
CA ALA A 221 -4.77 14.02 -0.87
C ALA A 221 -5.94 13.66 -1.77
N GLY A 222 -5.91 12.45 -2.31
CA GLY A 222 -6.98 11.86 -3.09
C GLY A 222 -7.04 10.36 -2.89
N SER A 223 -7.98 9.72 -3.56
CA SER A 223 -8.12 8.27 -3.65
C SER A 223 -7.97 7.80 -5.09
N LEU A 224 -7.60 6.53 -5.27
CA LEU A 224 -7.53 5.93 -6.60
C LEU A 224 -8.91 5.87 -7.26
N PHE A 225 -9.96 5.58 -6.46
CA PHE A 225 -11.35 5.58 -6.91
C PHE A 225 -12.20 6.59 -6.13
N GLU A 226 -13.00 7.34 -6.87
CA GLU A 226 -14.05 8.21 -6.36
C GLU A 226 -15.40 7.50 -6.61
N GLY A 227 -15.88 6.72 -5.62
CA GLY A 227 -17.11 5.93 -5.74
C GLY A 227 -16.89 4.42 -5.65
N PRO A 228 -17.71 3.59 -6.33
CA PRO A 228 -17.57 2.14 -6.26
C PRO A 228 -16.19 1.67 -6.71
N CYS A 229 -15.53 0.89 -5.87
CA CYS A 229 -14.22 0.33 -6.16
C CYS A 229 -14.39 -1.01 -6.92
N PRO A 230 -13.83 -1.17 -8.13
CA PRO A 230 -13.99 -2.38 -8.93
C PRO A 230 -13.11 -3.55 -8.46
N ILE A 231 -12.19 -3.31 -7.54
CA ILE A 231 -11.26 -4.30 -6.97
C ILE A 231 -11.34 -4.30 -5.45
N THR A 232 -10.98 -5.39 -4.81
CA THR A 232 -10.89 -5.45 -3.35
C THR A 232 -9.49 -5.05 -2.87
N ARG A 233 -9.38 -4.62 -1.60
CA ARG A 233 -8.06 -4.43 -0.95
C ARG A 233 -7.24 -5.72 -0.97
N ASN A 234 -7.89 -6.87 -0.84
CA ASN A 234 -7.22 -8.18 -0.88
C ASN A 234 -6.54 -8.45 -2.22
N ASP A 235 -7.21 -8.10 -3.33
CA ASP A 235 -6.67 -8.26 -4.67
C ASP A 235 -5.44 -7.35 -4.87
N LEU A 236 -5.58 -6.07 -4.51
CA LEU A 236 -4.48 -5.12 -4.69
C LEU A 236 -3.28 -5.44 -3.79
N ILE A 237 -3.50 -5.77 -2.51
CA ILE A 237 -2.41 -6.18 -1.60
C ILE A 237 -1.71 -7.43 -2.14
N SER A 238 -2.47 -8.42 -2.58
CA SER A 238 -1.92 -9.67 -3.12
C SER A 238 -1.08 -9.40 -4.38
N GLU A 239 -1.59 -8.60 -5.30
CA GLU A 239 -0.89 -8.30 -6.56
C GLU A 239 0.36 -7.44 -6.32
N ILE A 240 0.32 -6.43 -5.42
CA ILE A 240 1.51 -5.63 -5.07
C ILE A 240 2.66 -6.52 -4.60
N TRP A 241 2.40 -7.41 -3.62
CA TRP A 241 3.47 -8.24 -3.09
C TRP A 241 3.88 -9.37 -4.02
N LYS A 242 2.98 -9.87 -4.86
CA LYS A 242 3.33 -10.79 -5.94
C LYS A 242 4.29 -10.10 -6.93
N GLU A 243 3.95 -8.91 -7.43
CA GLU A 243 4.82 -8.16 -8.34
C GLU A 243 6.16 -7.80 -7.68
N PHE A 244 6.16 -7.42 -6.41
CA PHE A 244 7.39 -7.12 -5.66
C PHE A 244 8.37 -8.31 -5.59
N PHE A 245 7.87 -9.54 -5.43
CA PHE A 245 8.72 -10.73 -5.31
C PHE A 245 9.02 -11.45 -6.61
N GLN A 246 8.20 -11.27 -7.64
CA GLN A 246 8.30 -12.04 -8.89
C GLN A 246 8.82 -11.23 -10.07
N THR A 247 8.73 -9.90 -10.01
CA THR A 247 9.27 -9.03 -11.07
C THR A 247 10.75 -8.77 -10.79
N ASP A 248 11.54 -8.70 -11.87
CA ASP A 248 12.96 -8.36 -11.78
C ASP A 248 13.16 -6.96 -11.17
N VAL A 249 14.22 -6.80 -10.37
CA VAL A 249 14.53 -5.52 -9.69
C VAL A 249 14.73 -4.40 -10.71
N ASP A 250 15.45 -4.68 -11.80
CA ASP A 250 15.73 -3.68 -12.85
C ASP A 250 14.44 -3.23 -13.55
N GLU A 251 13.48 -4.15 -13.77
CA GLU A 251 12.17 -3.81 -14.31
C GLU A 251 11.37 -2.90 -13.34
N LEU A 252 11.35 -3.21 -12.05
CA LEU A 252 10.65 -2.39 -11.06
C LEU A 252 11.26 -0.98 -10.95
N VAL A 253 12.60 -0.89 -10.99
CA VAL A 253 13.32 0.39 -10.98
C VAL A 253 13.05 1.17 -12.28
N TYR A 254 13.03 0.49 -13.42
CA TYR A 254 12.68 1.10 -14.71
C TYR A 254 11.25 1.69 -14.66
N LEU A 255 10.26 0.94 -14.19
CA LEU A 255 8.88 1.40 -14.04
C LEU A 255 8.77 2.61 -13.09
N TYR A 256 9.54 2.59 -12.00
CA TYR A 256 9.64 3.75 -11.11
C TYR A 256 10.12 5.00 -11.84
N LYS A 257 11.20 4.90 -12.62
CA LYS A 257 11.79 6.02 -13.38
C LYS A 257 10.82 6.50 -14.49
N GLU A 258 10.23 5.58 -15.23
CA GLU A 258 9.27 5.88 -16.29
C GLU A 258 8.06 6.66 -15.77
N ARG A 259 7.58 6.31 -14.57
CA ARG A 259 6.43 6.96 -13.94
C ARG A 259 6.79 8.13 -13.02
N SER A 260 8.04 8.57 -13.06
CA SER A 260 8.51 9.65 -12.20
C SER A 260 7.92 11.01 -12.60
N LEU A 261 7.23 11.66 -11.65
CA LEU A 261 6.72 13.03 -11.83
C LEU A 261 7.82 14.09 -11.89
N VAL A 262 9.03 13.77 -11.48
CA VAL A 262 10.08 14.78 -11.28
C VAL A 262 11.08 14.83 -12.43
N LEU A 263 11.32 13.73 -13.12
CA LEU A 263 12.29 13.67 -14.21
C LEU A 263 11.95 14.62 -15.36
N GLY A 264 12.96 15.35 -15.83
CA GLY A 264 12.82 16.38 -16.86
C GLY A 264 12.14 17.66 -16.39
N ARG A 265 11.89 17.84 -15.09
CA ARG A 265 11.24 19.01 -14.51
C ARG A 265 12.17 19.77 -13.58
N THR A 266 11.90 21.06 -13.43
CA THR A 266 12.59 21.90 -12.43
C THR A 266 12.03 21.60 -11.05
N VAL A 267 12.92 21.22 -10.14
CA VAL A 267 12.64 20.92 -8.75
C VAL A 267 13.31 21.93 -7.83
N THR A 268 12.67 22.20 -6.70
CA THR A 268 13.23 23.01 -5.60
C THR A 268 13.45 22.12 -4.41
N PHE A 269 14.61 22.21 -3.76
CA PHE A 269 14.95 21.43 -2.57
C PHE A 269 15.80 22.25 -1.60
N GLU A 270 15.84 21.83 -0.35
CA GLU A 270 16.68 22.42 0.69
C GLU A 270 17.84 21.48 1.02
N GLN A 271 19.05 22.02 1.07
CA GLN A 271 20.23 21.32 1.54
C GLN A 271 21.11 22.30 2.33
N ASN A 272 21.58 21.89 3.53
CA ASN A 272 22.41 22.74 4.41
C ASN A 272 21.81 24.14 4.68
N GLN A 273 20.48 24.19 4.92
CA GLN A 273 19.72 25.44 5.16
C GLN A 273 19.73 26.43 3.97
N GLN A 274 20.05 25.95 2.79
CA GLN A 274 19.99 26.73 1.54
C GLN A 274 18.99 26.09 0.59
N THR A 275 18.23 26.93 -0.10
CA THR A 275 17.27 26.50 -1.11
C THR A 275 17.96 26.50 -2.48
N TYR A 276 17.85 25.37 -3.17
CA TYR A 276 18.38 25.17 -4.51
C TYR A 276 17.23 24.90 -5.48
N GLN A 277 17.47 25.28 -6.73
CA GLN A 277 16.59 24.98 -7.85
C GLN A 277 17.41 24.40 -9.00
N GLY A 278 16.88 23.38 -9.67
CA GLY A 278 17.57 22.78 -10.81
C GLY A 278 16.70 21.76 -11.54
N LEU A 279 17.22 21.29 -12.66
CA LEU A 279 16.58 20.28 -13.50
C LEU A 279 16.84 18.88 -12.92
N ALA A 280 15.79 18.11 -12.59
CA ALA A 280 15.90 16.71 -12.24
C ALA A 280 16.23 15.88 -13.50
N LYS A 281 17.49 15.44 -13.62
CA LYS A 281 18.01 14.77 -14.83
C LYS A 281 17.78 13.27 -14.83
N ASP A 282 18.10 12.64 -13.71
CA ASP A 282 18.02 11.17 -13.59
C ASP A 282 17.78 10.74 -12.14
N ILE A 283 17.38 9.50 -11.98
CA ILE A 283 17.33 8.79 -10.70
C ILE A 283 18.24 7.58 -10.85
N SER A 284 19.24 7.45 -9.97
CA SER A 284 20.14 6.27 -9.99
C SER A 284 19.37 4.99 -9.65
N ASP A 285 19.95 3.82 -9.95
CA ASP A 285 19.35 2.53 -9.62
C ASP A 285 19.26 2.28 -8.11
N THR A 286 20.03 3.05 -7.30
CA THR A 286 19.92 3.08 -5.84
C THR A 286 18.94 4.12 -5.30
N GLY A 287 18.29 4.91 -6.18
CA GLY A 287 17.24 5.87 -5.82
C GLY A 287 17.72 7.30 -5.55
N GLN A 288 18.97 7.63 -5.84
CA GLN A 288 19.47 9.01 -5.73
C GLN A 288 18.93 9.87 -6.86
N LEU A 289 18.47 11.08 -6.55
CA LEU A 289 18.03 12.05 -7.56
C LEU A 289 19.21 12.93 -7.99
N LEU A 290 19.53 12.89 -9.28
CA LEU A 290 20.52 13.77 -9.89
C LEU A 290 19.85 15.07 -10.35
N VAL A 291 20.27 16.19 -9.78
CA VAL A 291 19.75 17.52 -10.12
C VAL A 291 20.87 18.39 -10.70
N GLN A 292 20.66 18.93 -11.89
CA GLN A 292 21.55 19.91 -12.50
C GLN A 292 21.08 21.34 -12.18
N LEU A 293 21.96 22.10 -11.52
CA LEU A 293 21.73 23.51 -11.20
C LEU A 293 21.94 24.40 -12.45
N ASP A 294 21.50 25.65 -12.38
CA ASP A 294 21.65 26.64 -13.46
C ASP A 294 23.14 26.94 -13.80
N ASN A 295 24.04 26.81 -12.83
CA ASN A 295 25.48 26.95 -13.03
C ASN A 295 26.15 25.68 -13.62
N GLN A 296 25.37 24.71 -14.11
CA GLN A 296 25.79 23.41 -14.64
C GLN A 296 26.40 22.44 -13.59
N GLU A 297 26.41 22.79 -12.33
CA GLU A 297 26.80 21.90 -11.26
C GLU A 297 25.73 20.81 -11.07
N GLU A 298 26.17 19.58 -10.79
CA GLU A 298 25.28 18.45 -10.52
C GLU A 298 25.31 18.08 -9.03
N ILE A 299 24.13 17.95 -8.45
CA ILE A 299 23.92 17.53 -7.07
C ILE A 299 23.18 16.20 -7.04
N CYS A 300 23.73 15.22 -6.28
CA CYS A 300 23.07 13.96 -6.00
C CYS A 300 22.35 14.02 -4.65
N LEU A 301 21.03 13.85 -4.65
CA LEU A 301 20.22 13.81 -3.45
C LEU A 301 19.93 12.36 -3.06
N ASN A 302 20.41 11.94 -1.88
CA ASN A 302 20.12 10.61 -1.32
C ASN A 302 18.75 10.53 -0.64
N SER A 303 18.29 11.65 -0.12
CA SER A 303 17.01 11.81 0.59
C SER A 303 16.61 13.27 0.59
N GLY A 304 15.42 13.58 1.06
CA GLY A 304 14.95 14.94 1.19
C GLY A 304 13.52 15.09 0.70
N GLU A 305 13.10 16.34 0.64
CA GLU A 305 11.84 16.73 0.04
C GLU A 305 12.12 17.63 -1.15
N ILE A 306 11.39 17.38 -2.19
CA ILE A 306 11.43 18.23 -3.37
C ILE A 306 10.03 18.80 -3.64
N SER A 307 10.02 20.03 -4.14
CA SER A 307 8.83 20.70 -4.65
C SER A 307 8.94 20.87 -6.14
N LEU A 308 7.85 20.62 -6.87
CA LEU A 308 7.77 20.95 -8.29
C LEU A 308 7.42 22.42 -8.44
N THR A 309 8.14 23.13 -9.27
CA THR A 309 7.92 24.57 -9.52
C THR A 309 6.62 24.82 -10.29
N LYS A 310 6.19 23.84 -11.11
CA LYS A 310 4.90 23.81 -11.83
C LYS A 310 4.40 22.37 -11.91
N TRP A 311 3.10 22.19 -11.75
CA TRP A 311 2.39 20.90 -11.94
C TRP A 311 2.02 20.68 -13.39
#